data_acf89c75f1ac2cf615595e9a7d9467a0
#
_entry.id   acf89c75f1ac2cf615595e9a7d9467a0
#
_cell.length_a   1.000
_cell.length_b   1.000
_cell.length_c   1.000
_cell.angle_alpha   90.00
_cell.angle_beta   90.00
_cell.angle_gamma   90.00
#
_symmetry.space_group_name_H-M   'P 1'
#
loop_
_entity.id
_entity.type
_entity.pdbx_description
1 polymer ?
#
loop_
_entity_poly.entity_id
_entity_poly.type
_entity_poly.pdbx_seq_one_letter_code
_entity_poly.pdbx_strand_id
1 'polypeptide(L)'
;QHEYLQLYWEGMDFAVQNKMLFIDVNIVSDPPSRKLEDKVHEYFSSKNDLFVVWGWVEDEYLGVDRISKAGGFLRNIASGNLSFHSVVPSNIKEFKQKSSKSIDKFVVDKNKFYINFMASEADTAKAPISFNHGGYLDESRGTIAVNWGMPANTIIDFPAIAEYYQNKATENDY
;
A
#
# COMPACT_ATOMS: atom_id res chain seq x y z
N GLN A 1 5.98 17.12 4.74
CA GLN A 1 4.88 16.15 4.68
C GLN A 1 4.25 16.07 6.06
N HIS A 2 2.92 16.18 6.16
CA HIS A 2 2.20 16.09 7.42
C HIS A 2 1.52 14.72 7.48
N GLU A 3 1.72 14.01 8.57
CA GLU A 3 1.28 12.63 8.73
C GLU A 3 0.75 12.38 10.14
N TYR A 4 -0.28 11.57 10.27
CA TYR A 4 -0.72 11.04 11.55
C TYR A 4 -1.17 9.58 11.42
N LEU A 5 -1.16 8.85 12.54
CA LEU A 5 -1.64 7.49 12.65
C LEU A 5 -3.01 7.50 13.35
N GLN A 6 -4.02 7.01 12.69
CA GLN A 6 -5.23 6.50 13.33
C GLN A 6 -4.86 5.21 14.06
N LEU A 7 -5.17 5.10 15.33
CA LEU A 7 -4.69 3.99 16.16
C LEU A 7 -5.06 2.64 15.53
N TYR A 8 -4.02 1.89 15.22
CA TYR A 8 -4.09 0.54 14.72
C TYR A 8 -2.86 -0.22 15.22
N TRP A 9 -3.05 -1.40 15.77
CA TRP A 9 -1.97 -2.15 16.42
C TRP A 9 -0.80 -2.50 15.48
N GLU A 10 -1.13 -2.82 14.24
CA GLU A 10 -0.13 -3.10 13.22
C GLU A 10 0.42 -1.77 12.66
N GLY A 11 1.73 -1.67 12.55
CA GLY A 11 2.41 -0.47 12.06
C GLY A 11 2.73 0.59 13.11
N MET A 12 2.42 0.36 14.40
CA MET A 12 2.80 1.29 15.48
C MET A 12 4.32 1.53 15.55
N ASP A 13 5.10 0.49 15.34
CA ASP A 13 6.57 0.56 15.32
C ASP A 13 7.07 1.54 14.25
N PHE A 14 6.48 1.51 13.07
CA PHE A 14 6.77 2.43 11.98
C PHE A 14 6.36 3.88 12.32
N ALA A 15 5.19 4.05 12.93
CA ALA A 15 4.71 5.36 13.33
C ALA A 15 5.56 6.00 14.43
N VAL A 16 6.00 5.20 15.41
CA VAL A 16 6.94 5.66 16.45
C VAL A 16 8.29 6.07 15.84
N GLN A 17 8.83 5.25 14.95
CA GLN A 17 10.08 5.53 14.23
C GLN A 17 10.01 6.86 13.46
N ASN A 18 8.87 7.13 12.82
CA ASN A 18 8.66 8.33 12.01
C ASN A 18 8.09 9.52 12.82
N LYS A 19 7.94 9.38 14.15
CA LYS A 19 7.44 10.43 15.05
C LYS A 19 6.09 10.99 14.63
N MET A 20 5.18 10.10 14.20
CA MET A 20 3.84 10.49 13.76
C MET A 20 2.97 10.91 14.94
N LEU A 21 1.98 11.75 14.68
CA LEU A 21 0.91 12.02 15.64
C LEU A 21 -0.01 10.80 15.73
N PHE A 22 -0.29 10.34 16.95
CA PHE A 22 -1.22 9.24 17.19
C PHE A 22 -2.60 9.78 17.52
N ILE A 23 -3.62 9.25 16.86
CA ILE A 23 -5.01 9.59 17.12
C ILE A 23 -5.79 8.28 17.26
N ASP A 24 -6.66 8.22 18.27
CA ASP A 24 -7.62 7.15 18.44
C ASP A 24 -9.03 7.77 18.43
N VAL A 25 -9.72 7.63 17.31
CA VAL A 25 -11.05 8.19 17.12
C VAL A 25 -12.01 7.18 16.51
N ASN A 26 -13.19 7.08 17.09
CA ASN A 26 -14.31 6.33 16.53
C ASN A 26 -15.31 7.32 15.91
N ILE A 27 -15.21 7.52 14.60
CA ILE A 27 -16.02 8.49 13.87
C ILE A 27 -17.47 8.04 13.63
N VAL A 28 -17.76 6.75 13.79
CA VAL A 28 -19.10 6.18 13.59
C VAL A 28 -19.98 6.40 14.79
N SER A 29 -19.53 5.99 15.97
CA SER A 29 -20.34 5.93 17.18
C SER A 29 -20.07 7.05 18.20
N ASP A 30 -18.96 7.81 18.06
CA ASP A 30 -18.55 8.81 19.04
C ASP A 30 -18.51 10.24 18.47
N PRO A 31 -19.53 11.08 18.71
CA PRO A 31 -19.54 12.46 18.25
C PRO A 31 -18.34 13.33 18.72
N PRO A 32 -17.82 13.20 19.96
CA PRO A 32 -16.59 13.86 20.36
C PRO A 32 -15.39 13.50 19.49
N SER A 33 -15.23 12.23 19.13
CA SER A 33 -14.17 11.76 18.22
C SER A 33 -14.24 12.43 16.86
N ARG A 34 -15.45 12.59 16.29
CA ARG A 34 -15.63 13.33 15.01
C ARG A 34 -15.13 14.77 15.11
N LYS A 35 -15.45 15.45 16.22
CA LYS A 35 -14.98 16.84 16.42
C LYS A 35 -13.47 16.93 16.60
N LEU A 36 -12.86 15.92 17.20
CA LEU A 36 -11.40 15.86 17.31
C LEU A 36 -10.77 15.65 15.93
N GLU A 37 -11.28 14.70 15.16
CA GLU A 37 -10.83 14.45 13.80
C GLU A 37 -10.99 15.68 12.91
N ASP A 38 -12.13 16.38 12.96
CA ASP A 38 -12.36 17.62 12.22
C ASP A 38 -11.28 18.66 12.52
N LYS A 39 -10.93 18.86 13.78
CA LYS A 39 -9.85 19.79 14.17
C LYS A 39 -8.50 19.40 13.66
N VAL A 40 -8.21 18.11 13.64
CA VAL A 40 -6.95 17.58 13.09
C VAL A 40 -6.91 17.82 11.58
N HIS A 41 -8.00 17.53 10.87
CA HIS A 41 -8.11 17.78 9.44
C HIS A 41 -8.01 19.27 9.11
N GLU A 42 -8.67 20.15 9.85
CA GLU A 42 -8.56 21.60 9.70
C GLU A 42 -7.11 22.07 9.88
N TYR A 43 -6.42 21.55 10.90
CA TYR A 43 -5.02 21.88 11.13
C TYR A 43 -4.13 21.47 9.96
N PHE A 44 -4.23 20.24 9.47
CA PHE A 44 -3.40 19.77 8.35
C PHE A 44 -3.77 20.48 7.05
N SER A 45 -5.06 20.67 6.76
CA SER A 45 -5.53 21.39 5.56
C SER A 45 -5.03 22.83 5.54
N SER A 46 -4.89 23.48 6.72
CA SER A 46 -4.39 24.87 6.82
C SER A 46 -2.93 25.04 6.39
N LYS A 47 -2.20 23.92 6.22
CA LYS A 47 -0.79 23.93 5.78
C LYS A 47 -0.65 23.98 4.26
N ASN A 48 -1.76 23.92 3.51
CA ASN A 48 -1.79 23.85 2.04
C ASN A 48 -0.94 22.72 1.44
N ASP A 49 -0.68 21.69 2.22
CA ASP A 49 0.05 20.50 1.81
C ASP A 49 -0.86 19.28 1.88
N LEU A 50 -0.62 18.32 1.00
CA LEU A 50 -1.24 17.01 1.08
C LEU A 50 -0.78 16.32 2.37
N PHE A 51 -1.72 15.77 3.15
CA PHE A 51 -1.37 15.00 4.34
C PHE A 51 -1.75 13.53 4.21
N VAL A 52 -1.06 12.69 4.95
CA VAL A 52 -1.26 11.24 4.94
C VAL A 52 -1.79 10.79 6.28
N VAL A 53 -2.86 10.02 6.25
CA VAL A 53 -3.37 9.29 7.40
C VAL A 53 -2.93 7.84 7.27
N TRP A 54 -2.15 7.38 8.22
CA TRP A 54 -1.71 5.99 8.28
C TRP A 54 -2.62 5.19 9.21
N GLY A 55 -2.91 3.96 8.83
CA GLY A 55 -3.72 3.07 9.64
C GLY A 55 -5.07 2.75 9.01
N TRP A 56 -6.07 2.62 9.84
CA TRP A 56 -7.42 2.25 9.41
C TRP A 56 -8.48 3.03 10.17
N VAL A 57 -9.62 3.21 9.56
CA VAL A 57 -10.80 3.83 10.17
C VAL A 57 -11.96 2.84 10.18
N GLU A 58 -12.79 2.85 11.23
CA GLU A 58 -13.82 1.84 11.46
C GLU A 58 -14.83 1.73 10.31
N ASP A 59 -15.27 2.86 9.76
CA ASP A 59 -16.04 2.90 8.52
C ASP A 59 -15.13 3.39 7.41
N GLU A 60 -14.65 2.47 6.59
CA GLU A 60 -13.70 2.76 5.51
C GLU A 60 -14.21 3.85 4.57
N TYR A 61 -15.44 3.69 4.08
CA TYR A 61 -16.01 4.65 3.15
C TYR A 61 -16.12 6.05 3.75
N LEU A 62 -16.68 6.13 4.98
CA LEU A 62 -16.84 7.41 5.67
C LEU A 62 -15.48 8.03 6.00
N GLY A 63 -14.52 7.25 6.47
CA GLY A 63 -13.20 7.72 6.82
C GLY A 63 -12.42 8.23 5.61
N VAL A 64 -12.40 7.46 4.53
CA VAL A 64 -11.73 7.88 3.28
C VAL A 64 -12.37 9.13 2.70
N ASP A 65 -13.72 9.23 2.69
CA ASP A 65 -14.43 10.41 2.22
C ASP A 65 -14.07 11.67 3.03
N ARG A 66 -14.03 11.57 4.36
CA ARG A 66 -13.69 12.69 5.24
C ARG A 66 -12.24 13.14 5.07
N ILE A 67 -11.30 12.20 5.05
CA ILE A 67 -9.87 12.48 4.83
C ILE A 67 -9.66 13.13 3.46
N SER A 68 -10.28 12.58 2.43
CA SER A 68 -10.15 13.11 1.05
C SER A 68 -10.73 14.53 0.92
N LYS A 69 -11.89 14.80 1.54
CA LYS A 69 -12.49 16.15 1.56
C LYS A 69 -11.62 17.17 2.29
N ALA A 70 -10.82 16.73 3.24
CA ALA A 70 -9.88 17.57 3.96
C ALA A 70 -8.53 17.76 3.22
N GLY A 71 -8.33 17.16 2.07
CA GLY A 71 -7.09 17.26 1.30
C GLY A 71 -6.02 16.23 1.68
N GLY A 72 -6.42 15.13 2.32
CA GLY A 72 -5.54 14.03 2.67
C GLY A 72 -5.83 12.73 1.92
N PHE A 73 -5.08 11.69 2.22
CA PHE A 73 -5.37 10.34 1.77
C PHE A 73 -5.00 9.30 2.85
N LEU A 74 -5.73 8.20 2.86
CA LEU A 74 -5.51 7.09 3.78
C LEU A 74 -4.47 6.12 3.19
N ARG A 75 -3.52 5.70 4.02
CA ARG A 75 -2.58 4.61 3.74
C ARG A 75 -2.73 3.52 4.79
N ASN A 76 -3.22 2.39 4.38
CA ASN A 76 -3.28 1.24 5.27
C ASN A 76 -1.87 0.66 5.48
N ILE A 77 -1.50 0.44 6.76
CA ILE A 77 -0.23 -0.15 7.18
C ILE A 77 -0.43 -1.41 7.99
N ALA A 78 -1.46 -2.17 7.71
CA ALA A 78 -1.78 -3.41 8.40
C ALA A 78 -0.69 -4.48 8.20
N SER A 79 0.46 -4.28 8.82
CA SER A 79 1.57 -5.25 8.87
C SER A 79 2.49 -4.98 10.05
N GLY A 80 3.04 -6.06 10.62
CA GLY A 80 4.05 -5.98 11.68
C GLY A 80 5.46 -5.69 11.12
N ASN A 81 6.34 -5.21 12.01
CA ASN A 81 7.75 -4.97 11.72
C ASN A 81 8.05 -3.99 10.57
N LEU A 82 7.15 -3.04 10.30
CA LEU A 82 7.36 -2.05 9.24
C LEU A 82 8.54 -1.13 9.52
N SER A 83 8.86 -0.86 10.78
CA SER A 83 10.08 -0.13 11.18
C SER A 83 11.35 -0.84 10.70
N PHE A 84 11.38 -2.17 10.79
CA PHE A 84 12.49 -2.97 10.26
C PHE A 84 12.50 -2.91 8.73
N HIS A 85 11.40 -3.20 8.08
CA HIS A 85 11.32 -3.25 6.62
C HIS A 85 11.65 -1.91 5.94
N SER A 86 11.35 -0.79 6.60
CA SER A 86 11.64 0.55 6.08
C SER A 86 13.12 0.93 6.10
N VAL A 87 13.93 0.27 6.92
CA VAL A 87 15.37 0.58 7.06
C VAL A 87 16.29 -0.47 6.46
N VAL A 88 15.74 -1.61 6.02
CA VAL A 88 16.54 -2.62 5.33
C VAL A 88 17.06 -2.04 4.01
N PRO A 89 18.39 -1.99 3.82
CA PRO A 89 18.95 -1.41 2.61
C PRO A 89 18.59 -2.25 1.37
N SER A 90 18.37 -1.54 0.28
CA SER A 90 18.13 -2.14 -1.03
C SER A 90 19.20 -1.68 -2.01
N ASN A 91 19.60 -2.56 -2.92
CA ASN A 91 20.52 -2.26 -4.02
C ASN A 91 19.79 -1.91 -5.31
N ILE A 92 18.46 -1.94 -5.30
CA ILE A 92 17.63 -1.58 -6.46
C ILE A 92 17.80 -0.09 -6.77
N LYS A 93 18.17 0.21 -7.99
CA LYS A 93 18.20 1.59 -8.53
C LYS A 93 16.97 1.91 -9.36
N GLU A 94 16.35 0.90 -9.90
CA GLU A 94 15.19 1.00 -10.77
C GLU A 94 14.38 -0.28 -10.68
N PHE A 95 13.06 -0.15 -10.49
CA PHE A 95 12.16 -1.29 -10.50
C PHE A 95 11.78 -1.62 -11.95
N LYS A 96 12.11 -2.85 -12.40
CA LYS A 96 11.81 -3.33 -13.75
C LYS A 96 11.09 -4.66 -13.72
N GLN A 97 10.01 -4.75 -14.46
CA GLN A 97 9.42 -6.05 -14.76
C GLN A 97 10.34 -6.84 -15.70
N LYS A 98 10.54 -8.13 -15.43
CA LYS A 98 11.36 -8.99 -16.31
C LYS A 98 10.71 -9.24 -17.66
N SER A 99 9.39 -9.33 -17.68
CA SER A 99 8.62 -9.51 -18.92
C SER A 99 8.25 -8.17 -19.53
N SER A 100 9.11 -7.60 -20.33
CA SER A 100 8.81 -6.43 -21.15
C SER A 100 8.49 -6.82 -22.58
N LYS A 101 7.42 -7.56 -22.82
CA LYS A 101 6.86 -7.63 -24.17
C LYS A 101 6.32 -6.23 -24.48
N SER A 102 6.92 -5.56 -25.47
CA SER A 102 6.48 -4.23 -25.88
C SER A 102 4.98 -4.24 -26.22
N ILE A 103 4.21 -3.46 -25.48
CA ILE A 103 2.76 -3.26 -25.69
C ILE A 103 2.53 -2.54 -27.03
N ASP A 104 3.52 -1.83 -27.55
CA ASP A 104 3.41 -0.97 -28.75
C ASP A 104 3.01 -1.71 -30.02
N LYS A 105 3.12 -3.03 -30.02
CA LYS A 105 2.77 -3.88 -31.17
C LYS A 105 1.62 -4.85 -30.89
N PHE A 106 0.93 -4.70 -29.75
CA PHE A 106 -0.15 -5.59 -29.42
C PHE A 106 -1.42 -5.21 -30.18
N VAL A 107 -1.85 -6.08 -31.08
CA VAL A 107 -3.13 -5.95 -31.81
C VAL A 107 -4.11 -6.96 -31.24
N VAL A 108 -5.27 -6.46 -30.77
CA VAL A 108 -6.34 -7.32 -30.27
C VAL A 108 -6.92 -8.14 -31.43
N ASP A 109 -6.83 -9.45 -31.31
CA ASP A 109 -7.49 -10.39 -32.22
C ASP A 109 -8.91 -10.65 -31.73
N LYS A 110 -9.90 -10.21 -32.48
CA LYS A 110 -11.34 -10.34 -32.12
C LYS A 110 -11.84 -11.78 -32.03
N ASN A 111 -11.07 -12.75 -32.52
CA ASN A 111 -11.42 -14.17 -32.51
C ASN A 111 -10.77 -14.92 -31.33
N LYS A 112 -10.11 -14.20 -30.39
CA LYS A 112 -9.46 -14.77 -29.22
C LYS A 112 -10.10 -14.28 -27.93
N PHE A 113 -10.12 -15.16 -26.93
CA PHE A 113 -10.39 -14.78 -25.55
C PHE A 113 -9.08 -14.38 -24.88
N TYR A 114 -9.12 -13.27 -24.13
CA TYR A 114 -8.00 -12.81 -23.34
C TYR A 114 -8.35 -13.00 -21.87
N ILE A 115 -7.54 -13.76 -21.15
CA ILE A 115 -7.75 -14.06 -19.75
C ILE A 115 -6.56 -13.45 -18.98
N ASN A 116 -6.87 -12.65 -17.98
CA ASN A 116 -5.90 -12.06 -17.08
C ASN A 116 -6.09 -12.66 -15.67
N PHE A 117 -5.05 -13.28 -15.14
CA PHE A 117 -5.01 -13.73 -13.76
C PHE A 117 -4.33 -12.64 -12.93
N MET A 118 -4.99 -12.18 -11.89
CA MET A 118 -4.47 -11.18 -10.99
C MET A 118 -4.55 -11.68 -9.55
N ALA A 119 -3.41 -11.77 -8.89
CA ALA A 119 -3.34 -11.89 -7.44
C ALA A 119 -3.58 -10.49 -6.87
N SER A 120 -4.85 -10.22 -6.55
CA SER A 120 -5.29 -8.95 -5.98
C SER A 120 -4.86 -8.86 -4.51
N GLU A 121 -4.92 -7.70 -3.93
CA GLU A 121 -4.52 -7.31 -2.58
C GLU A 121 -3.30 -6.38 -2.60
N ALA A 122 -3.47 -5.23 -3.20
CA ALA A 122 -2.39 -4.26 -3.37
C ALA A 122 -2.56 -3.00 -2.51
N ASP A 123 -3.49 -2.98 -1.58
CA ASP A 123 -3.81 -1.80 -0.77
C ASP A 123 -2.98 -1.70 0.51
N THR A 124 -2.32 -2.77 0.94
CA THR A 124 -1.52 -2.77 2.17
C THR A 124 -0.14 -3.38 1.98
N ALA A 125 0.81 -3.03 2.86
CA ALA A 125 2.11 -3.67 2.94
C ALA A 125 2.02 -5.15 3.38
N LYS A 126 0.90 -5.57 3.93
CA LYS A 126 0.62 -6.95 4.33
C LYS A 126 0.59 -7.90 3.13
N ALA A 127 0.07 -7.44 1.99
CA ALA A 127 0.00 -8.26 0.79
C ALA A 127 1.36 -8.84 0.38
N PRO A 128 2.40 -8.06 0.11
CA PRO A 128 3.71 -8.60 -0.25
C PRO A 128 4.43 -9.31 0.91
N ILE A 129 4.09 -9.01 2.18
CA ILE A 129 4.75 -9.64 3.33
C ILE A 129 4.12 -10.99 3.68
N SER A 130 2.81 -11.18 3.47
CA SER A 130 2.10 -12.41 3.90
C SER A 130 1.23 -13.05 2.83
N PHE A 131 0.18 -12.40 2.36
CA PHE A 131 -0.82 -13.04 1.51
C PHE A 131 -0.26 -13.50 0.17
N ASN A 132 0.35 -12.59 -0.57
CA ASN A 132 0.92 -12.92 -1.88
C ASN A 132 2.20 -13.73 -1.75
N HIS A 133 2.91 -13.61 -0.64
CA HIS A 133 4.15 -14.34 -0.42
C HIS A 133 3.94 -15.85 -0.48
N GLY A 134 2.89 -16.39 0.14
CA GLY A 134 2.56 -17.82 0.07
C GLY A 134 2.35 -18.30 -1.36
N GLY A 135 1.51 -17.62 -2.13
CA GLY A 135 1.29 -17.92 -3.55
C GLY A 135 2.55 -17.69 -4.41
N TYR A 136 3.36 -16.70 -4.05
CA TYR A 136 4.60 -16.40 -4.75
C TYR A 136 5.68 -17.47 -4.55
N LEU A 137 5.58 -18.29 -3.50
CA LEU A 137 6.47 -19.45 -3.24
C LEU A 137 5.94 -20.75 -3.83
N ASP A 138 4.76 -20.76 -4.45
CA ASP A 138 4.18 -21.97 -5.04
C ASP A 138 5.09 -22.51 -6.16
N GLU A 139 5.31 -23.83 -6.16
CA GLU A 139 6.19 -24.49 -7.12
C GLU A 139 5.68 -24.38 -8.57
N SER A 140 4.37 -24.21 -8.75
CA SER A 140 3.75 -24.00 -10.07
C SER A 140 3.87 -22.57 -10.60
N ARG A 141 4.32 -21.62 -9.78
CA ARG A 141 4.52 -20.23 -10.19
C ARG A 141 5.46 -20.14 -11.41
N GLY A 142 5.12 -19.27 -12.32
CA GLY A 142 5.87 -19.10 -13.57
C GLY A 142 5.42 -20.03 -14.70
N THR A 143 4.50 -20.99 -14.45
CA THR A 143 3.93 -21.83 -15.52
C THR A 143 2.88 -21.09 -16.36
N ILE A 144 2.18 -20.16 -15.75
CA ILE A 144 1.22 -19.25 -16.41
C ILE A 144 1.53 -17.80 -16.03
N ALA A 145 1.04 -16.88 -16.84
CA ALA A 145 1.19 -15.45 -16.57
C ALA A 145 0.25 -15.01 -15.44
N VAL A 146 0.80 -14.38 -14.40
CA VAL A 146 0.05 -13.83 -13.26
C VAL A 146 0.51 -12.41 -12.97
N ASN A 147 -0.44 -11.50 -12.78
CA ASN A 147 -0.17 -10.16 -12.26
C ASN A 147 -0.20 -10.20 -10.73
N TRP A 148 0.87 -9.78 -10.10
CA TRP A 148 1.00 -9.70 -8.65
C TRP A 148 0.75 -8.26 -8.19
N GLY A 149 -0.33 -8.07 -7.44
CA GLY A 149 -0.61 -6.77 -6.84
C GLY A 149 0.45 -6.39 -5.81
N MET A 150 1.05 -5.20 -5.97
CA MET A 150 1.97 -4.61 -4.99
C MET A 150 1.63 -3.12 -4.87
N PRO A 151 1.48 -2.60 -3.64
CA PRO A 151 1.29 -1.16 -3.47
C PRO A 151 2.46 -0.39 -4.07
N ALA A 152 2.18 0.60 -4.91
CA ALA A 152 3.22 1.36 -5.61
C ALA A 152 4.23 2.02 -4.67
N ASN A 153 3.79 2.39 -3.47
CA ASN A 153 4.64 2.97 -2.44
C ASN A 153 5.61 1.97 -1.78
N THR A 154 5.43 0.65 -1.95
CA THR A 154 6.35 -0.37 -1.42
C THR A 154 7.78 -0.13 -1.91
N ILE A 155 7.96 0.39 -3.12
CA ILE A 155 9.28 0.70 -3.69
C ILE A 155 9.98 1.81 -2.90
N ILE A 156 9.22 2.75 -2.34
CA ILE A 156 9.74 3.91 -1.61
C ILE A 156 9.88 3.59 -0.13
N ASP A 157 8.83 3.02 0.47
CA ASP A 157 8.76 2.84 1.92
C ASP A 157 9.47 1.57 2.41
N PHE A 158 9.45 0.51 1.56
CA PHE A 158 9.98 -0.82 1.89
C PHE A 158 10.78 -1.39 0.72
N PRO A 159 11.85 -0.73 0.27
CA PRO A 159 12.53 -1.04 -0.98
C PRO A 159 13.12 -2.46 -1.01
N ALA A 160 13.52 -3.01 0.12
CA ALA A 160 14.04 -4.38 0.18
C ALA A 160 12.95 -5.43 -0.13
N ILE A 161 11.69 -5.15 0.20
CA ILE A 161 10.56 -6.02 -0.20
C ILE A 161 10.39 -6.00 -1.71
N ALA A 162 10.39 -4.82 -2.32
CA ALA A 162 10.30 -4.67 -3.77
C ALA A 162 11.48 -5.37 -4.47
N GLU A 163 12.70 -5.22 -3.94
CA GLU A 163 13.89 -5.91 -4.45
C GLU A 163 13.76 -7.42 -4.41
N TYR A 164 13.23 -7.97 -3.32
CA TYR A 164 13.00 -9.40 -3.19
C TYR A 164 12.10 -9.93 -4.31
N TYR A 165 10.96 -9.28 -4.54
CA TYR A 165 10.03 -9.69 -5.59
C TYR A 165 10.63 -9.53 -6.98
N GLN A 166 11.31 -8.42 -7.27
CA GLN A 166 11.97 -8.23 -8.55
C GLN A 166 13.04 -9.29 -8.83
N ASN A 167 13.86 -9.62 -7.84
CA ASN A 167 14.94 -10.59 -8.00
C ASN A 167 14.41 -12.02 -8.22
N LYS A 168 13.27 -12.34 -7.60
CA LYS A 168 12.63 -13.65 -7.68
C LYS A 168 11.65 -13.80 -8.83
N ALA A 169 11.29 -12.71 -9.51
CA ALA A 169 10.33 -12.75 -10.60
C ALA A 169 10.79 -13.66 -11.74
N THR A 170 9.84 -14.36 -12.34
CA THR A 170 9.99 -15.11 -13.60
C THR A 170 9.53 -14.26 -14.77
N GLU A 171 9.63 -14.77 -16.00
CA GLU A 171 9.11 -14.10 -17.19
C GLU A 171 7.57 -14.03 -17.24
N ASN A 172 6.88 -14.81 -16.40
CA ASN A 172 5.43 -14.88 -16.29
C ASN A 172 4.87 -14.15 -15.05
N ASP A 173 5.71 -13.45 -14.29
CA ASP A 173 5.31 -12.59 -13.19
C ASP A 173 5.26 -11.12 -13.66
N TYR A 174 4.09 -10.50 -13.51
CA TYR A 174 3.79 -9.14 -13.96
C TYR A 174 3.37 -8.25 -12.79
#